data_a6858767f408386268c8322188580a25
#
_entry.id   a6858767f408386268c8322188580a25
#
_cell.length_a   1.000
_cell.length_b   1.000
_cell.length_c   1.000
_cell.angle_alpha   90.00
_cell.angle_beta   90.00
_cell.angle_gamma   90.00
#
_symmetry.space_group_name_H-M   'P 1'
#
loop_
_entity.id
_entity.type
_entity.pdbx_description
1 polymer ?
#
loop_
_entity_poly.entity_id
_entity_poly.type
_entity_poly.pdbx_seq_one_letter_code
_entity_poly.pdbx_strand_id
1 'polypeptide(L)'
;MAEKCIELRHISKSFDGEKILDSLNLDIRENEFVTLLGPSGCGKTTTLRIMAGFVTPDEGQVLLQGKDIARVPANKRPINTVFQRYALFTHMNIEENIAFGLRIKKMSKSQIDEKVKWALKLVNLEGFEKRMPESLSGGQQQRIAIARAIVNEPKILLLDEPLGALDLKLRQEMQYGLIHLKEKLGITFVYVTHDQEEALTMSDRIVVMNKGYIQQVGTPEDIYNEPQNAFVADFIGDSNLLSATMIRDKEVEIQGQKFACVDVGFGQNNPVDVVILPEDMILVEPEQGTIRGKVVSLIFKGVHYEMEVEALGRNWLVHSTQMAPVGEEVGLFVDPFNIQIMKKPENAAEEVLHEDE
;
A
#
# COMPACT_ATOMS: atom_id res chain seq x y z
N MET A 1 23.47 5.59 3.69
CA MET A 1 22.19 5.66 2.96
C MET A 1 22.14 4.50 2.00
N ALA A 2 21.03 3.75 1.92
CA ALA A 2 20.88 2.67 0.96
C ALA A 2 20.96 3.22 -0.47
N GLU A 3 21.59 2.47 -1.39
CA GLU A 3 21.80 2.90 -2.76
C GLU A 3 20.47 2.87 -3.54
N LYS A 4 20.22 3.89 -4.37
CA LYS A 4 19.00 3.98 -5.16
C LYS A 4 19.05 2.99 -6.32
N CYS A 5 18.08 2.09 -6.38
CA CYS A 5 17.92 1.10 -7.43
C CYS A 5 17.29 1.72 -8.68
N ILE A 6 16.11 2.37 -8.51
CA ILE A 6 15.40 3.05 -9.59
C ILE A 6 14.89 4.40 -9.11
N GLU A 7 14.96 5.43 -9.98
CA GLU A 7 14.43 6.76 -9.71
C GLU A 7 13.52 7.20 -10.86
N LEU A 8 12.37 7.72 -10.52
CA LEU A 8 11.47 8.44 -11.42
C LEU A 8 11.63 9.92 -11.12
N ARG A 9 11.96 10.73 -12.13
CA ARG A 9 12.16 12.18 -11.98
C ARG A 9 11.23 12.93 -12.90
N HIS A 10 10.31 13.71 -12.32
CA HIS A 10 9.33 14.54 -13.02
C HIS A 10 8.55 13.78 -14.10
N ILE A 11 8.12 12.56 -13.78
CA ILE A 11 7.38 11.70 -14.70
C ILE A 11 5.98 12.25 -14.92
N SER A 12 5.67 12.62 -16.16
CA SER A 12 4.32 12.98 -16.60
C SER A 12 3.85 12.01 -17.67
N LYS A 13 2.56 11.65 -17.63
CA LYS A 13 1.92 10.77 -18.61
C LYS A 13 0.45 11.11 -18.79
N SER A 14 0.05 11.24 -20.05
CA SER A 14 -1.36 11.41 -20.45
C SER A 14 -1.78 10.31 -21.41
N PHE A 15 -3.07 9.95 -21.39
CA PHE A 15 -3.73 9.10 -22.38
C PHE A 15 -4.98 9.80 -22.87
N ASP A 16 -5.16 9.89 -24.16
CA ASP A 16 -6.34 10.52 -24.82
C ASP A 16 -6.67 11.93 -24.30
N GLY A 17 -5.61 12.67 -23.90
CA GLY A 17 -5.74 14.03 -23.36
C GLY A 17 -5.97 14.11 -21.84
N GLU A 18 -6.23 13.01 -21.17
CA GLU A 18 -6.33 12.93 -19.72
C GLU A 18 -4.96 12.70 -19.09
N LYS A 19 -4.56 13.57 -18.15
CA LYS A 19 -3.30 13.47 -17.42
C LYS A 19 -3.44 12.45 -16.27
N ILE A 20 -2.70 11.35 -16.37
CA ILE A 20 -2.72 10.26 -15.37
C ILE A 20 -1.60 10.41 -14.34
N LEU A 21 -0.44 10.94 -14.75
CA LEU A 21 0.66 11.24 -13.85
C LEU A 21 1.13 12.66 -14.13
N ASP A 22 1.38 13.42 -13.08
CA ASP A 22 1.82 14.81 -13.17
C ASP A 22 3.08 15.05 -12.34
N SER A 23 4.22 15.19 -13.04
CA SER A 23 5.54 15.47 -12.45
C SER A 23 5.92 14.58 -11.27
N LEU A 24 5.55 13.28 -11.33
CA LEU A 24 5.78 12.31 -10.25
C LEU A 24 7.28 12.10 -10.02
N ASN A 25 7.68 12.19 -8.74
CA ASN A 25 9.05 11.93 -8.29
C ASN A 25 9.03 10.78 -7.28
N LEU A 26 9.79 9.72 -7.53
CA LEU A 26 9.88 8.55 -6.66
C LEU A 26 11.26 7.92 -6.75
N ASP A 27 11.87 7.61 -5.61
CA ASP A 27 13.07 6.76 -5.55
C ASP A 27 12.77 5.45 -4.84
N ILE A 28 13.33 4.37 -5.34
CA ILE A 28 13.26 3.02 -4.76
C ILE A 28 14.68 2.52 -4.54
N ARG A 29 14.93 1.99 -3.34
CA ARG A 29 16.25 1.58 -2.90
C ARG A 29 16.53 0.12 -3.26
N GLU A 30 17.80 -0.30 -3.24
CA GLU A 30 18.14 -1.71 -3.41
C GLU A 30 17.64 -2.56 -2.24
N ASN A 31 17.19 -3.77 -2.56
CA ASN A 31 16.65 -4.76 -1.61
C ASN A 31 15.43 -4.28 -0.81
N GLU A 32 14.68 -3.31 -1.33
CA GLU A 32 13.48 -2.76 -0.71
C GLU A 32 12.22 -3.42 -1.27
N PHE A 33 11.23 -3.65 -0.41
CA PHE A 33 9.87 -3.98 -0.80
C PHE A 33 9.04 -2.70 -0.73
N VAL A 34 8.75 -2.11 -1.88
CA VAL A 34 7.96 -0.88 -1.97
C VAL A 34 6.59 -1.18 -2.53
N THR A 35 5.55 -0.73 -1.83
CA THR A 35 4.17 -0.82 -2.31
C THR A 35 3.66 0.52 -2.82
N LEU A 36 3.14 0.54 -4.05
CA LEU A 36 2.32 1.63 -4.58
C LEU A 36 0.87 1.35 -4.20
N LEU A 37 0.32 2.14 -3.29
CA LEU A 37 -1.01 1.98 -2.71
C LEU A 37 -1.90 3.15 -3.12
N GLY A 38 -3.19 2.92 -3.33
CA GLY A 38 -4.15 3.98 -3.64
C GLY A 38 -5.39 3.47 -4.36
N PRO A 39 -6.41 4.31 -4.57
CA PRO A 39 -7.65 3.93 -5.24
C PRO A 39 -7.44 3.55 -6.72
N SER A 40 -8.46 2.94 -7.31
CA SER A 40 -8.46 2.61 -8.74
C SER A 40 -8.30 3.87 -9.60
N GLY A 41 -7.47 3.80 -10.64
CA GLY A 41 -7.25 4.94 -11.55
C GLY A 41 -6.25 6.00 -11.09
N CYS A 42 -5.67 5.92 -9.87
CA CYS A 42 -4.74 6.95 -9.37
C CYS A 42 -3.33 6.93 -10.00
N GLY A 43 -3.05 6.02 -10.95
CA GLY A 43 -1.77 6.01 -11.69
C GLY A 43 -0.78 4.90 -11.30
N LYS A 44 -1.05 4.03 -10.32
CA LYS A 44 -0.14 2.95 -9.85
C LYS A 44 0.36 2.04 -10.97
N THR A 45 -0.57 1.39 -11.69
CA THR A 45 -0.25 0.49 -12.81
C THR A 45 0.47 1.23 -13.94
N THR A 46 0.14 2.51 -14.18
CA THR A 46 0.85 3.34 -15.18
C THR A 46 2.29 3.57 -14.75
N THR A 47 2.52 3.92 -13.48
CA THR A 47 3.87 4.08 -12.90
C THR A 47 4.68 2.78 -13.01
N LEU A 48 4.09 1.65 -12.64
CA LEU A 48 4.71 0.33 -12.78
C LEU A 48 5.05 0.01 -14.24
N ARG A 49 4.15 0.27 -15.19
CA ARG A 49 4.38 0.04 -16.64
C ARG A 49 5.45 0.95 -17.20
N ILE A 50 5.62 2.15 -16.69
CA ILE A 50 6.73 3.05 -17.05
C ILE A 50 8.06 2.48 -16.54
N MET A 51 8.14 2.00 -15.30
CA MET A 51 9.31 1.32 -14.76
C MET A 51 9.66 0.07 -15.58
N ALA A 52 8.66 -0.71 -15.98
CA ALA A 52 8.83 -1.93 -16.78
C ALA A 52 9.28 -1.64 -18.23
N GLY A 53 9.01 -0.44 -18.77
CA GLY A 53 9.26 -0.08 -20.16
C GLY A 53 8.17 -0.50 -21.14
N PHE A 54 6.96 -0.79 -20.64
CA PHE A 54 5.77 -1.02 -21.46
C PHE A 54 5.09 0.28 -21.90
N VAL A 55 5.28 1.35 -21.12
CA VAL A 55 4.80 2.69 -21.40
C VAL A 55 5.99 3.64 -21.35
N THR A 56 6.10 4.51 -22.34
CA THR A 56 7.09 5.61 -22.34
C THR A 56 6.44 6.83 -21.69
N PRO A 57 7.08 7.48 -20.72
CA PRO A 57 6.58 8.74 -20.17
C PRO A 57 6.60 9.82 -21.25
N ASP A 58 5.72 10.81 -21.12
CA ASP A 58 5.69 11.97 -22.02
C ASP A 58 6.80 12.95 -21.63
N GLU A 59 7.04 13.10 -20.33
CA GLU A 59 8.10 13.93 -19.75
C GLU A 59 8.81 13.20 -18.61
N GLY A 60 10.01 13.67 -18.28
CA GLY A 60 10.80 13.16 -17.17
C GLY A 60 11.79 12.07 -17.54
N GLN A 61 12.42 11.47 -16.52
CA GLN A 61 13.48 10.47 -16.64
C GLN A 61 13.20 9.26 -15.75
N VAL A 62 13.58 8.09 -16.24
CA VAL A 62 13.59 6.83 -15.46
C VAL A 62 15.04 6.38 -15.33
N LEU A 63 15.61 6.51 -14.14
CA LEU A 63 17.01 6.18 -13.90
C LEU A 63 17.10 4.82 -13.20
N LEU A 64 17.81 3.86 -13.78
CA LEU A 64 18.17 2.60 -13.15
C LEU A 64 19.67 2.65 -12.80
N GLN A 65 19.99 2.66 -11.50
CA GLN A 65 21.34 2.83 -11.00
C GLN A 65 22.06 4.03 -11.68
N GLY A 66 21.37 5.18 -11.75
CA GLY A 66 21.86 6.42 -12.33
C GLY A 66 21.85 6.49 -13.87
N LYS A 67 21.51 5.39 -14.57
CA LYS A 67 21.44 5.37 -16.05
C LYS A 67 19.98 5.55 -16.51
N ASP A 68 19.75 6.50 -17.42
CA ASP A 68 18.43 6.72 -18.00
C ASP A 68 18.01 5.55 -18.88
N ILE A 69 16.86 4.96 -18.53
CA ILE A 69 16.24 3.84 -19.26
C ILE A 69 14.84 4.20 -19.80
N ALA A 70 14.41 5.47 -19.77
CA ALA A 70 13.05 5.85 -20.17
C ALA A 70 12.67 5.35 -21.57
N ARG A 71 13.62 5.34 -22.50
CA ARG A 71 13.44 4.84 -23.90
C ARG A 71 13.97 3.44 -24.14
N VAL A 72 14.46 2.73 -23.11
CA VAL A 72 14.92 1.35 -23.24
C VAL A 72 13.71 0.42 -23.25
N PRO A 73 13.50 -0.44 -24.26
CA PRO A 73 12.35 -1.34 -24.31
C PRO A 73 12.40 -2.39 -23.20
N ALA A 74 11.23 -2.87 -22.75
CA ALA A 74 11.07 -3.77 -21.61
C ALA A 74 11.97 -5.01 -21.66
N ASN A 75 12.13 -5.64 -22.83
CA ASN A 75 12.94 -6.85 -23.00
C ASN A 75 14.46 -6.63 -22.83
N LYS A 76 14.91 -5.40 -22.74
CA LYS A 76 16.31 -5.02 -22.50
C LYS A 76 16.56 -4.48 -21.10
N ARG A 77 15.51 -4.35 -20.28
CA ARG A 77 15.63 -3.92 -18.87
C ARG A 77 15.88 -5.14 -17.98
N PRO A 78 16.75 -5.06 -16.95
CA PRO A 78 16.92 -6.13 -15.96
C PRO A 78 15.78 -6.10 -14.92
N ILE A 79 14.55 -5.98 -15.40
CA ILE A 79 13.32 -5.83 -14.64
C ILE A 79 12.33 -6.86 -15.17
N ASN A 80 11.72 -7.64 -14.29
CA ASN A 80 10.66 -8.58 -14.66
C ASN A 80 9.34 -8.21 -14.03
N THR A 81 8.23 -8.53 -14.70
CA THR A 81 6.88 -8.20 -14.25
C THR A 81 6.03 -9.47 -14.14
N VAL A 82 5.32 -9.58 -13.03
CA VAL A 82 4.20 -10.52 -12.82
C VAL A 82 2.91 -9.72 -12.97
N PHE A 83 2.07 -10.12 -13.91
CA PHE A 83 0.80 -9.45 -14.19
C PHE A 83 -0.33 -10.03 -13.34
N GLN A 84 -1.39 -9.27 -13.13
CA GLN A 84 -2.59 -9.64 -12.38
C GLN A 84 -3.21 -10.99 -12.82
N ARG A 85 -3.21 -11.31 -14.12
CA ARG A 85 -3.70 -12.57 -14.68
C ARG A 85 -2.60 -13.63 -14.90
N TYR A 86 -1.44 -13.47 -14.22
CA TYR A 86 -0.27 -14.37 -14.26
C TYR A 86 0.36 -14.59 -15.64
N ALA A 87 -0.39 -14.45 -16.72
CA ALA A 87 0.04 -14.57 -18.12
C ALA A 87 0.90 -15.82 -18.42
N LEU A 88 0.56 -16.98 -17.82
CA LEU A 88 1.22 -18.25 -18.14
C LEU A 88 0.89 -18.68 -19.58
N PHE A 89 1.87 -19.31 -20.24
CA PHE A 89 1.66 -19.89 -21.56
C PHE A 89 0.89 -21.19 -21.41
N THR A 90 -0.39 -21.20 -21.79
CA THR A 90 -1.32 -22.33 -21.57
C THR A 90 -0.96 -23.56 -22.39
N HIS A 91 -0.26 -23.39 -23.51
CA HIS A 91 0.21 -24.46 -24.40
C HIS A 91 1.58 -25.05 -23.98
N MET A 92 2.17 -24.58 -22.90
CA MET A 92 3.44 -25.04 -22.35
C MET A 92 3.25 -25.61 -20.94
N ASN A 93 3.97 -26.68 -20.61
CA ASN A 93 4.02 -27.17 -19.24
C ASN A 93 4.79 -26.21 -18.31
N ILE A 94 4.83 -26.50 -17.01
CA ILE A 94 5.42 -25.61 -16.01
C ILE A 94 6.93 -25.44 -16.22
N GLU A 95 7.67 -26.52 -16.50
CA GLU A 95 9.10 -26.45 -16.84
C GLU A 95 9.35 -25.53 -18.03
N GLU A 96 8.54 -25.65 -19.09
CA GLU A 96 8.66 -24.85 -20.31
C GLU A 96 8.33 -23.39 -20.07
N ASN A 97 7.31 -23.10 -19.25
CA ASN A 97 6.96 -21.75 -18.82
C ASN A 97 8.13 -21.08 -18.10
N ILE A 98 8.73 -21.74 -17.11
CA ILE A 98 9.85 -21.20 -16.33
C ILE A 98 11.09 -21.06 -17.24
N ALA A 99 11.39 -22.08 -18.05
CA ALA A 99 12.57 -22.12 -18.92
C ALA A 99 12.51 -21.12 -20.09
N PHE A 100 11.34 -20.54 -20.40
CA PHE A 100 11.13 -19.75 -21.61
C PHE A 100 12.15 -18.61 -21.78
N GLY A 101 12.34 -17.79 -20.76
CA GLY A 101 13.30 -16.69 -20.76
C GLY A 101 14.77 -17.16 -20.88
N LEU A 102 15.10 -18.29 -20.24
CA LEU A 102 16.45 -18.88 -20.30
C LEU A 102 16.78 -19.44 -21.69
N ARG A 103 15.77 -20.01 -22.37
CA ARG A 103 15.92 -20.47 -23.77
C ARG A 103 16.18 -19.30 -24.72
N ILE A 104 15.50 -18.16 -24.54
CA ILE A 104 15.76 -16.94 -25.33
C ILE A 104 17.20 -16.44 -25.10
N LYS A 105 17.72 -16.54 -23.88
CA LYS A 105 19.12 -16.23 -23.54
C LYS A 105 20.13 -17.28 -24.08
N LYS A 106 19.66 -18.34 -24.77
CA LYS A 106 20.47 -19.42 -25.33
C LYS A 106 21.34 -20.13 -24.28
N MET A 107 20.85 -20.28 -23.04
CA MET A 107 21.55 -21.05 -22.02
C MET A 107 21.57 -22.54 -22.36
N SER A 108 22.59 -23.27 -21.87
CA SER A 108 22.69 -24.72 -22.06
C SER A 108 21.56 -25.47 -21.38
N LYS A 109 21.19 -26.65 -21.87
CA LYS A 109 20.12 -27.47 -21.29
C LYS A 109 20.37 -27.76 -19.80
N SER A 110 21.62 -28.12 -19.44
CA SER A 110 21.98 -28.40 -18.05
C SER A 110 21.76 -27.20 -17.12
N GLN A 111 22.13 -25.98 -17.55
CA GLN A 111 21.90 -24.75 -16.79
C GLN A 111 20.42 -24.44 -16.66
N ILE A 112 19.63 -24.67 -17.71
CA ILE A 112 18.19 -24.49 -17.69
C ILE A 112 17.55 -25.44 -16.66
N ASP A 113 17.87 -26.73 -16.73
CA ASP A 113 17.33 -27.77 -15.83
C ASP A 113 17.66 -27.46 -14.37
N GLU A 114 18.86 -27.00 -14.07
CA GLU A 114 19.28 -26.58 -12.72
C GLU A 114 18.48 -25.36 -12.22
N LYS A 115 18.38 -24.31 -13.04
CA LYS A 115 17.66 -23.08 -12.69
C LYS A 115 16.14 -23.31 -12.53
N VAL A 116 15.54 -24.16 -13.37
CA VAL A 116 14.11 -24.51 -13.24
C VAL A 116 13.86 -25.26 -11.94
N LYS A 117 14.68 -26.24 -11.59
CA LYS A 117 14.59 -26.95 -10.30
C LYS A 117 14.75 -26.00 -9.13
N TRP A 118 15.74 -25.10 -9.19
CA TRP A 118 15.96 -24.10 -8.16
C TRP A 118 14.71 -23.18 -7.99
N ALA A 119 14.15 -22.69 -9.11
CA ALA A 119 12.99 -21.81 -9.07
C ALA A 119 11.73 -22.51 -8.52
N LEU A 120 11.49 -23.79 -8.90
CA LEU A 120 10.39 -24.58 -8.37
C LEU A 120 10.52 -24.85 -6.86
N LYS A 121 11.73 -25.17 -6.42
CA LYS A 121 12.04 -25.34 -4.99
C LYS A 121 11.79 -24.04 -4.20
N LEU A 122 12.16 -22.89 -4.78
CA LEU A 122 12.00 -21.59 -4.12
C LEU A 122 10.51 -21.25 -3.86
N VAL A 123 9.61 -21.67 -4.77
CA VAL A 123 8.17 -21.44 -4.65
C VAL A 123 7.40 -22.64 -4.06
N ASN A 124 8.09 -23.65 -3.54
CA ASN A 124 7.54 -24.88 -2.96
C ASN A 124 6.59 -25.64 -3.92
N LEU A 125 7.00 -25.81 -5.20
CA LEU A 125 6.27 -26.54 -6.24
C LEU A 125 7.17 -27.56 -6.97
N GLU A 126 8.09 -28.21 -6.24
CA GLU A 126 8.88 -29.33 -6.73
C GLU A 126 7.96 -30.48 -7.20
N GLY A 127 8.30 -31.11 -8.32
CA GLY A 127 7.49 -32.19 -8.90
C GLY A 127 6.34 -31.72 -9.82
N PHE A 128 6.20 -30.41 -10.04
CA PHE A 128 5.16 -29.84 -10.90
C PHE A 128 5.62 -29.63 -12.36
N GLU A 129 6.85 -29.97 -12.69
CA GLU A 129 7.53 -29.67 -13.96
C GLU A 129 6.68 -30.02 -15.19
N LYS A 130 6.02 -31.19 -15.18
CA LYS A 130 5.27 -31.73 -16.31
C LYS A 130 3.78 -31.37 -16.30
N ARG A 131 3.31 -30.69 -15.27
CA ARG A 131 1.90 -30.26 -15.21
C ARG A 131 1.64 -29.12 -16.20
N MET A 132 0.38 -28.99 -16.61
CA MET A 132 -0.10 -27.88 -17.42
C MET A 132 -0.68 -26.79 -16.52
N PRO A 133 -0.62 -25.50 -16.91
CA PRO A 133 -1.16 -24.40 -16.12
C PRO A 133 -2.62 -24.56 -15.69
N GLU A 134 -3.45 -25.13 -16.54
CA GLU A 134 -4.88 -25.36 -16.31
C GLU A 134 -5.16 -26.35 -15.15
N SER A 135 -4.20 -27.21 -14.83
CA SER A 135 -4.31 -28.17 -13.73
C SER A 135 -3.98 -27.58 -12.36
N LEU A 136 -3.61 -26.30 -12.30
CA LEU A 136 -3.14 -25.62 -11.10
C LEU A 136 -4.22 -24.72 -10.49
N SER A 137 -4.23 -24.62 -9.15
CA SER A 137 -5.00 -23.57 -8.47
C SER A 137 -4.46 -22.17 -8.78
N GLY A 138 -5.25 -21.13 -8.55
CA GLY A 138 -4.84 -19.74 -8.77
C GLY A 138 -3.52 -19.37 -8.05
N GLY A 139 -3.39 -19.73 -6.78
CA GLY A 139 -2.15 -19.51 -6.03
C GLY A 139 -0.94 -20.31 -6.55
N GLN A 140 -1.16 -21.53 -7.07
CA GLN A 140 -0.10 -22.31 -7.72
C GLN A 140 0.31 -21.65 -9.05
N GLN A 141 -0.64 -21.18 -9.85
CA GLN A 141 -0.35 -20.44 -11.09
C GLN A 141 0.45 -19.17 -10.81
N GLN A 142 0.09 -18.44 -9.77
CA GLN A 142 0.82 -17.27 -9.32
C GLN A 142 2.26 -17.60 -8.92
N ARG A 143 2.48 -18.61 -8.08
CA ARG A 143 3.82 -19.08 -7.70
C ARG A 143 4.66 -19.45 -8.92
N ILE A 144 4.07 -20.08 -9.93
CA ILE A 144 4.77 -20.37 -11.19
C ILE A 144 5.10 -19.10 -11.97
N ALA A 145 4.20 -18.11 -12.03
CA ALA A 145 4.47 -16.82 -12.67
C ALA A 145 5.65 -16.10 -11.98
N ILE A 146 5.69 -16.13 -10.64
CA ILE A 146 6.82 -15.62 -9.86
C ILE A 146 8.10 -16.42 -10.19
N ALA A 147 8.07 -17.76 -10.17
CA ALA A 147 9.21 -18.61 -10.51
C ALA A 147 9.76 -18.27 -11.91
N ARG A 148 8.88 -18.09 -12.90
CA ARG A 148 9.24 -17.66 -14.27
C ARG A 148 9.90 -16.28 -14.30
N ALA A 149 9.46 -15.38 -13.43
CA ALA A 149 10.04 -14.04 -13.36
C ALA A 149 11.42 -14.04 -12.68
N ILE A 150 11.57 -14.73 -11.56
CA ILE A 150 12.82 -14.73 -10.78
C ILE A 150 13.94 -15.58 -11.38
N VAL A 151 13.61 -16.62 -12.14
CA VAL A 151 14.62 -17.51 -12.77
C VAL A 151 15.61 -16.77 -13.67
N ASN A 152 15.22 -15.59 -14.16
CA ASN A 152 16.05 -14.71 -14.96
C ASN A 152 17.00 -13.82 -14.13
N GLU A 153 16.93 -13.89 -12.79
CA GLU A 153 17.73 -13.11 -11.84
C GLU A 153 17.60 -11.59 -12.11
N PRO A 154 16.36 -11.03 -12.05
CA PRO A 154 16.17 -9.61 -12.29
C PRO A 154 16.71 -8.79 -11.10
N LYS A 155 17.06 -7.52 -11.35
CA LYS A 155 17.36 -6.57 -10.26
C LYS A 155 16.10 -6.11 -9.53
N ILE A 156 15.00 -5.98 -10.28
CA ILE A 156 13.71 -5.54 -9.79
C ILE A 156 12.62 -6.52 -10.25
N LEU A 157 11.77 -6.90 -9.33
CA LEU A 157 10.54 -7.64 -9.59
C LEU A 157 9.33 -6.72 -9.39
N LEU A 158 8.57 -6.50 -10.45
CA LEU A 158 7.34 -5.73 -10.44
C LEU A 158 6.14 -6.67 -10.34
N LEU A 159 5.22 -6.37 -9.45
CA LEU A 159 4.02 -7.17 -9.16
C LEU A 159 2.78 -6.27 -9.29
N ASP A 160 1.94 -6.53 -10.30
CA ASP A 160 0.73 -5.74 -10.58
C ASP A 160 -0.51 -6.47 -10.04
N GLU A 161 -0.99 -6.10 -8.87
CA GLU A 161 -2.14 -6.67 -8.14
C GLU A 161 -2.15 -8.22 -8.13
N PRO A 162 -1.06 -8.89 -7.74
CA PRO A 162 -0.96 -10.34 -7.94
C PRO A 162 -1.86 -11.16 -7.02
N LEU A 163 -2.30 -10.63 -5.87
CA LEU A 163 -3.09 -11.35 -4.87
C LEU A 163 -4.60 -11.13 -4.99
N GLY A 164 -5.05 -10.17 -5.80
CA GLY A 164 -6.45 -9.73 -5.85
C GLY A 164 -7.49 -10.79 -6.24
N ALA A 165 -7.07 -11.90 -6.88
CA ALA A 165 -7.97 -12.98 -7.29
C ALA A 165 -7.98 -14.18 -6.31
N LEU A 166 -7.28 -14.11 -5.18
CA LEU A 166 -7.14 -15.21 -4.21
C LEU A 166 -8.12 -15.07 -3.05
N ASP A 167 -8.55 -16.21 -2.50
CA ASP A 167 -9.27 -16.25 -1.23
C ASP A 167 -8.36 -15.79 -0.07
N LEU A 168 -8.99 -15.40 1.05
CA LEU A 168 -8.29 -14.78 2.19
C LEU A 168 -7.13 -15.65 2.72
N LYS A 169 -7.35 -16.95 2.93
CA LYS A 169 -6.34 -17.84 3.49
C LYS A 169 -5.14 -17.99 2.56
N LEU A 170 -5.40 -18.20 1.27
CA LEU A 170 -4.36 -18.34 0.26
C LEU A 170 -3.61 -17.02 0.05
N ARG A 171 -4.32 -15.87 0.15
CA ARG A 171 -3.71 -14.55 0.10
C ARG A 171 -2.69 -14.37 1.23
N GLN A 172 -3.05 -14.67 2.48
CA GLN A 172 -2.14 -14.60 3.63
C GLN A 172 -0.92 -15.52 3.47
N GLU A 173 -1.11 -16.77 3.02
CA GLU A 173 0.00 -17.68 2.73
C GLU A 173 0.97 -17.11 1.67
N MET A 174 0.42 -16.43 0.67
CA MET A 174 1.22 -15.81 -0.40
C MET A 174 1.93 -14.54 0.04
N GLN A 175 1.34 -13.73 0.92
CA GLN A 175 2.00 -12.55 1.54
C GLN A 175 3.28 -12.99 2.27
N TYR A 176 3.18 -13.96 3.19
CA TYR A 176 4.36 -14.53 3.86
C TYR A 176 5.38 -15.12 2.89
N GLY A 177 4.89 -15.79 1.83
CA GLY A 177 5.75 -16.35 0.78
C GLY A 177 6.55 -15.27 0.05
N LEU A 178 5.95 -14.13 -0.26
CA LEU A 178 6.61 -12.98 -0.92
C LEU A 178 7.65 -12.32 -0.02
N ILE A 179 7.35 -12.14 1.27
CA ILE A 179 8.30 -11.59 2.26
C ILE A 179 9.55 -12.50 2.33
N HIS A 180 9.38 -13.80 2.53
CA HIS A 180 10.49 -14.76 2.56
C HIS A 180 11.28 -14.81 1.25
N LEU A 181 10.58 -14.64 0.12
CA LEU A 181 11.22 -14.61 -1.19
C LEU A 181 12.13 -13.40 -1.33
N LYS A 182 11.68 -12.21 -0.90
CA LYS A 182 12.46 -10.97 -0.87
C LYS A 182 13.74 -11.15 -0.04
N GLU A 183 13.61 -11.70 1.18
CA GLU A 183 14.75 -11.96 2.05
C GLU A 183 15.79 -12.91 1.44
N LYS A 184 15.31 -14.00 0.80
CA LYS A 184 16.19 -15.01 0.19
C LYS A 184 16.91 -14.51 -1.07
N LEU A 185 16.23 -13.68 -1.87
CA LEU A 185 16.77 -13.27 -3.17
C LEU A 185 17.64 -12.02 -3.09
N GLY A 186 17.39 -11.14 -2.10
CA GLY A 186 18.06 -9.84 -2.00
C GLY A 186 17.83 -8.96 -3.23
N ILE A 187 16.62 -9.04 -3.84
CA ILE A 187 16.21 -8.20 -4.98
C ILE A 187 15.17 -7.17 -4.54
N THR A 188 15.03 -6.12 -5.33
CA THR A 188 14.03 -5.07 -5.08
C THR A 188 12.67 -5.50 -5.59
N PHE A 189 11.63 -5.30 -4.78
CA PHE A 189 10.23 -5.54 -5.12
C PHE A 189 9.48 -4.22 -5.25
N VAL A 190 8.68 -4.09 -6.31
CA VAL A 190 7.69 -3.02 -6.46
C VAL A 190 6.33 -3.69 -6.61
N TYR A 191 5.48 -3.46 -5.66
CA TYR A 191 4.18 -4.08 -5.54
C TYR A 191 3.08 -3.04 -5.78
N VAL A 192 2.05 -3.38 -6.53
CA VAL A 192 0.88 -2.53 -6.73
C VAL A 192 -0.33 -3.22 -6.11
N THR A 193 -1.05 -2.52 -5.28
CA THR A 193 -2.31 -2.97 -4.71
C THR A 193 -3.24 -1.79 -4.39
N HIS A 194 -4.48 -2.09 -4.15
CA HIS A 194 -5.47 -1.21 -3.51
C HIS A 194 -5.87 -1.72 -2.12
N ASP A 195 -5.30 -2.86 -1.68
CA ASP A 195 -5.55 -3.48 -0.39
C ASP A 195 -4.55 -2.94 0.63
N GLN A 196 -5.09 -2.33 1.68
CA GLN A 196 -4.32 -1.68 2.73
C GLN A 196 -3.59 -2.71 3.61
N GLU A 197 -4.25 -3.85 3.92
CA GLU A 197 -3.66 -4.93 4.72
C GLU A 197 -2.41 -5.50 4.03
N GLU A 198 -2.47 -5.70 2.71
CA GLU A 198 -1.31 -6.14 1.92
C GLU A 198 -0.14 -5.16 2.03
N ALA A 199 -0.43 -3.85 1.87
CA ALA A 199 0.58 -2.81 1.93
C ALA A 199 1.22 -2.71 3.31
N LEU A 200 0.41 -2.68 4.38
CA LEU A 200 0.89 -2.58 5.76
C LEU A 200 1.70 -3.81 6.20
N THR A 201 1.31 -5.01 5.72
CA THR A 201 1.94 -6.27 6.16
C THR A 201 3.28 -6.56 5.47
N MET A 202 3.42 -6.22 4.17
CA MET A 202 4.55 -6.70 3.36
C MET A 202 5.63 -5.65 3.08
N SER A 203 5.33 -4.36 3.25
CA SER A 203 6.20 -3.30 2.74
C SER A 203 7.28 -2.88 3.73
N ASP A 204 8.47 -2.60 3.22
CA ASP A 204 9.45 -1.78 3.95
C ASP A 204 9.06 -0.29 3.85
N ARG A 205 8.41 0.09 2.71
CA ARG A 205 7.94 1.46 2.47
C ARG A 205 6.70 1.46 1.57
N ILE A 206 5.74 2.30 1.92
CA ILE A 206 4.50 2.50 1.19
C ILE A 206 4.54 3.87 0.50
N VAL A 207 4.06 3.91 -0.74
CA VAL A 207 3.84 5.11 -1.54
C VAL A 207 2.34 5.24 -1.74
N VAL A 208 1.70 6.12 -1.00
CA VAL A 208 0.27 6.39 -1.14
C VAL A 208 0.07 7.36 -2.29
N MET A 209 -0.78 6.97 -3.25
CA MET A 209 -1.04 7.74 -4.48
C MET A 209 -2.53 8.09 -4.62
N ASN A 210 -2.82 9.31 -5.05
CA ASN A 210 -4.16 9.75 -5.43
C ASN A 210 -4.10 10.69 -6.64
N LYS A 211 -5.02 10.52 -7.59
CA LYS A 211 -5.21 11.40 -8.77
C LYS A 211 -3.90 11.77 -9.50
N GLY A 212 -2.96 10.81 -9.61
CA GLY A 212 -1.68 11.01 -10.29
C GLY A 212 -0.55 11.60 -9.44
N TYR A 213 -0.80 11.88 -8.17
CA TYR A 213 0.16 12.47 -7.23
C TYR A 213 0.51 11.49 -6.11
N ILE A 214 1.74 11.61 -5.59
CA ILE A 214 2.14 10.95 -4.35
C ILE A 214 1.64 11.81 -3.18
N GLN A 215 0.86 11.22 -2.28
CA GLN A 215 0.31 11.88 -1.10
C GLN A 215 1.26 11.77 0.09
N GLN A 216 1.83 10.57 0.28
CA GLN A 216 2.80 10.30 1.34
C GLN A 216 3.70 9.13 0.96
N VAL A 217 4.93 9.15 1.47
CA VAL A 217 5.89 8.05 1.39
C VAL A 217 6.46 7.82 2.78
N GLY A 218 6.30 6.62 3.34
CA GLY A 218 6.77 6.30 4.69
C GLY A 218 6.83 4.80 4.93
N THR A 219 7.27 4.40 6.12
CA THR A 219 7.10 3.03 6.62
C THR A 219 5.61 2.73 6.83
N PRO A 220 5.20 1.46 6.95
CA PRO A 220 3.83 1.13 7.34
C PRO A 220 3.35 1.87 8.58
N GLU A 221 4.20 1.94 9.60
CA GLU A 221 3.92 2.65 10.86
C GLU A 221 3.74 4.16 10.65
N ASP A 222 4.60 4.81 9.83
CA ASP A 222 4.48 6.25 9.53
C ASP A 222 3.16 6.55 8.80
N ILE A 223 2.77 5.69 7.85
CA ILE A 223 1.56 5.88 7.03
C ILE A 223 0.29 5.72 7.86
N TYR A 224 0.29 4.75 8.80
CA TYR A 224 -0.87 4.45 9.64
C TYR A 224 -1.01 5.43 10.81
N ASN A 225 0.08 5.69 11.55
CA ASN A 225 0.04 6.48 12.79
C ASN A 225 0.21 7.99 12.56
N GLU A 226 0.90 8.41 11.48
CA GLU A 226 1.24 9.81 11.20
C GLU A 226 0.84 10.21 9.76
N PRO A 227 -0.46 10.14 9.39
CA PRO A 227 -0.91 10.54 8.08
C PRO A 227 -0.65 12.05 7.85
N GLN A 228 -0.14 12.40 6.65
CA GLN A 228 0.22 13.79 6.34
C GLN A 228 -0.97 14.65 5.93
N ASN A 229 -2.05 14.04 5.47
CA ASN A 229 -3.28 14.73 5.08
C ASN A 229 -4.51 13.84 5.30
N ALA A 230 -5.69 14.46 5.22
CA ALA A 230 -6.98 13.81 5.43
C ALA A 230 -7.21 12.62 4.50
N PHE A 231 -6.77 12.71 3.23
CA PHE A 231 -6.90 11.61 2.28
C PHE A 231 -6.13 10.36 2.74
N VAL A 232 -4.89 10.50 3.22
CA VAL A 232 -4.11 9.36 3.70
C VAL A 232 -4.76 8.73 4.93
N ALA A 233 -5.22 9.56 5.87
CA ALA A 233 -5.91 9.10 7.07
C ALA A 233 -7.16 8.29 6.75
N ASP A 234 -8.04 8.80 5.90
CA ASP A 234 -9.28 8.16 5.47
C ASP A 234 -9.04 6.91 4.63
N PHE A 235 -8.02 6.96 3.76
CA PHE A 235 -7.73 5.86 2.84
C PHE A 235 -7.04 4.66 3.51
N ILE A 236 -6.30 4.83 4.61
CA ILE A 236 -5.49 3.74 5.22
C ILE A 236 -6.27 2.89 6.20
N GLY A 237 -7.33 3.41 6.80
CA GLY A 237 -8.16 2.68 7.74
C GLY A 237 -9.31 3.51 8.26
N ASP A 238 -10.15 2.86 9.04
CA ASP A 238 -11.22 3.57 9.74
C ASP A 238 -10.60 4.61 10.68
N SER A 239 -11.12 5.86 10.63
CA SER A 239 -10.59 6.95 11.44
C SER A 239 -11.68 7.96 11.84
N ASN A 240 -11.50 8.61 12.98
CA ASN A 240 -12.29 9.78 13.33
C ASN A 240 -11.63 11.03 12.73
N LEU A 241 -11.99 11.35 11.47
CA LEU A 241 -11.52 12.53 10.78
C LEU A 241 -12.41 13.73 11.08
N LEU A 242 -11.81 14.87 11.44
CA LEU A 242 -12.49 16.02 12.02
C LEU A 242 -11.94 17.33 11.46
N SER A 243 -12.83 18.28 11.15
CA SER A 243 -12.43 19.66 10.99
C SER A 243 -12.28 20.34 12.36
N ALA A 244 -11.18 21.02 12.58
CA ALA A 244 -10.83 21.60 13.87
C ALA A 244 -10.12 22.95 13.70
N THR A 245 -9.86 23.61 14.82
CA THR A 245 -9.10 24.88 14.85
C THR A 245 -7.92 24.74 15.80
N MET A 246 -6.70 24.87 15.29
CA MET A 246 -5.51 24.98 16.13
C MET A 246 -5.52 26.31 16.86
N ILE A 247 -5.83 26.32 18.15
CA ILE A 247 -5.91 27.56 18.96
C ILE A 247 -4.51 28.16 19.15
N ARG A 248 -3.55 27.31 19.48
CA ARG A 248 -2.12 27.56 19.65
C ARG A 248 -1.36 26.24 19.67
N ASP A 249 -0.06 26.30 19.65
CA ASP A 249 0.75 25.10 19.82
C ASP A 249 0.28 24.27 21.02
N LYS A 250 0.09 22.98 20.81
CA LYS A 250 -0.36 21.98 21.80
C LYS A 250 -1.80 22.15 22.30
N GLU A 251 -2.65 22.94 21.63
CA GLU A 251 -4.06 23.09 21.99
C GLU A 251 -4.92 23.22 20.72
N VAL A 252 -5.83 22.29 20.50
CA VAL A 252 -6.77 22.25 19.38
C VAL A 252 -8.21 22.29 19.88
N GLU A 253 -9.10 22.98 19.17
CA GLU A 253 -10.54 23.00 19.41
C GLU A 253 -11.25 22.12 18.37
N ILE A 254 -11.97 21.11 18.88
CA ILE A 254 -12.76 20.15 18.11
C ILE A 254 -14.21 20.30 18.56
N GLN A 255 -15.13 20.62 17.66
CA GLN A 255 -16.56 20.79 17.95
C GLN A 255 -16.85 21.70 19.17
N GLY A 256 -16.09 22.79 19.32
CA GLY A 256 -16.23 23.75 20.43
C GLY A 256 -15.61 23.31 21.75
N GLN A 257 -15.00 22.14 21.84
CA GLN A 257 -14.29 21.65 23.01
C GLN A 257 -12.77 21.67 22.77
N LYS A 258 -12.01 22.07 23.79
CA LYS A 258 -10.55 22.15 23.74
C LYS A 258 -9.90 20.86 24.15
N PHE A 259 -8.90 20.45 23.37
CA PHE A 259 -8.08 19.26 23.60
C PHE A 259 -6.61 19.66 23.63
N ALA A 260 -5.86 19.04 24.54
CA ALA A 260 -4.42 19.07 24.50
C ALA A 260 -3.94 18.15 23.37
N CYS A 261 -2.90 18.57 22.60
CA CYS A 261 -2.18 17.75 21.63
C CYS A 261 -0.69 17.98 21.77
N VAL A 262 0.13 17.25 21.03
CA VAL A 262 1.61 17.42 21.07
C VAL A 262 2.14 18.29 19.94
N ASP A 263 1.36 18.52 18.91
CA ASP A 263 1.75 19.17 17.68
C ASP A 263 2.02 20.66 17.85
N VAL A 264 2.95 21.17 17.03
CA VAL A 264 3.39 22.57 17.01
C VAL A 264 3.57 23.05 15.57
N GLY A 265 3.54 24.38 15.37
CA GLY A 265 3.85 24.98 14.06
C GLY A 265 2.69 25.07 13.08
N PHE A 266 1.45 24.80 13.51
CA PHE A 266 0.25 24.94 12.69
C PHE A 266 -0.34 26.36 12.69
N GLY A 267 0.27 27.29 13.42
CA GLY A 267 -0.20 28.66 13.57
C GLY A 267 -1.21 28.85 14.71
N GLN A 268 -1.74 30.07 14.84
CA GLN A 268 -2.70 30.42 15.87
C GLN A 268 -4.06 30.69 15.25
N ASN A 269 -5.13 30.11 15.83
CA ASN A 269 -6.50 30.18 15.30
C ASN A 269 -6.59 29.76 13.82
N ASN A 270 -5.82 28.73 13.45
CA ASN A 270 -5.74 28.26 12.07
C ASN A 270 -6.62 27.01 11.88
N PRO A 271 -7.41 26.93 10.78
CA PRO A 271 -8.19 25.76 10.47
C PRO A 271 -7.25 24.58 10.12
N VAL A 272 -7.53 23.42 10.73
CA VAL A 272 -6.76 22.17 10.56
C VAL A 272 -7.71 21.01 10.40
N ASP A 273 -7.20 19.87 9.96
CA ASP A 273 -7.84 18.58 10.10
C ASP A 273 -7.21 17.82 11.28
N VAL A 274 -8.02 17.04 11.95
CA VAL A 274 -7.59 16.19 13.06
C VAL A 274 -8.00 14.76 12.74
N VAL A 275 -7.10 13.82 12.97
CA VAL A 275 -7.42 12.40 12.96
C VAL A 275 -7.16 11.79 14.33
N ILE A 276 -8.09 10.93 14.76
CA ILE A 276 -7.98 10.09 15.95
C ILE A 276 -8.34 8.68 15.54
N LEU A 277 -7.42 7.74 15.73
CA LEU A 277 -7.69 6.34 15.40
C LEU A 277 -8.72 5.74 16.37
N PRO A 278 -9.63 4.86 15.90
CA PRO A 278 -10.67 4.28 16.74
C PRO A 278 -10.14 3.49 17.95
N GLU A 279 -8.97 2.86 17.82
CA GLU A 279 -8.30 2.12 18.90
C GLU A 279 -7.65 3.02 19.95
N ASP A 280 -7.43 4.29 19.64
CA ASP A 280 -6.90 5.29 20.55
C ASP A 280 -7.99 5.96 21.39
N MET A 281 -9.25 5.68 21.07
CA MET A 281 -10.42 6.13 21.82
C MET A 281 -10.66 5.19 23.01
N ILE A 282 -10.21 5.57 24.21
CA ILE A 282 -10.30 4.72 25.40
C ILE A 282 -11.65 4.94 26.08
N LEU A 283 -12.41 3.84 26.26
CA LEU A 283 -13.64 3.85 27.08
C LEU A 283 -13.30 4.01 28.56
N VAL A 284 -13.93 4.97 29.21
CA VAL A 284 -13.80 5.25 30.64
C VAL A 284 -15.18 5.57 31.25
N GLU A 285 -15.24 5.73 32.57
CA GLU A 285 -16.45 6.22 33.21
C GLU A 285 -16.81 7.63 32.70
N PRO A 286 -18.10 8.00 32.60
CA PRO A 286 -18.54 9.27 32.02
C PRO A 286 -17.87 10.52 32.60
N GLU A 287 -17.51 10.49 33.87
CA GLU A 287 -16.88 11.61 34.61
C GLU A 287 -15.37 11.71 34.35
N GLN A 288 -14.74 10.65 33.81
CA GLN A 288 -13.29 10.58 33.57
C GLN A 288 -12.95 10.87 32.10
N GLY A 289 -13.96 10.82 31.21
CA GLY A 289 -13.77 11.06 29.78
C GLY A 289 -13.56 12.53 29.44
N THR A 290 -12.73 12.79 28.44
CA THR A 290 -12.63 14.11 27.80
C THR A 290 -13.91 14.42 27.04
N ILE A 291 -14.51 13.40 26.42
CA ILE A 291 -15.79 13.46 25.70
C ILE A 291 -16.78 12.58 26.46
N ARG A 292 -18.00 13.07 26.66
CA ARG A 292 -19.09 12.28 27.23
C ARG A 292 -20.14 12.04 26.15
N GLY A 293 -20.52 10.77 25.98
CA GLY A 293 -21.46 10.38 24.93
C GLY A 293 -22.27 9.15 25.28
N LYS A 294 -23.10 8.74 24.33
CA LYS A 294 -23.99 7.58 24.44
C LYS A 294 -23.68 6.58 23.33
N VAL A 295 -23.53 5.32 23.68
CA VAL A 295 -23.34 4.24 22.70
C VAL A 295 -24.60 4.07 21.86
N VAL A 296 -24.47 4.20 20.53
CA VAL A 296 -25.58 4.07 19.56
C VAL A 296 -25.45 2.83 18.67
N SER A 297 -24.25 2.28 18.52
CA SER A 297 -23.98 1.05 17.77
C SER A 297 -22.95 0.19 18.51
N LEU A 298 -23.08 -1.14 18.38
CA LEU A 298 -22.13 -2.12 18.94
C LEU A 298 -22.08 -3.34 18.04
N ILE A 299 -20.91 -3.61 17.44
CA ILE A 299 -20.66 -4.75 16.54
C ILE A 299 -19.44 -5.52 17.03
N PHE A 300 -19.56 -6.85 17.14
CA PHE A 300 -18.41 -7.71 17.46
C PHE A 300 -17.67 -8.10 16.19
N LYS A 301 -16.41 -7.71 16.05
CA LYS A 301 -15.53 -7.99 14.91
C LYS A 301 -14.56 -9.18 15.12
N GLY A 302 -14.77 -9.97 16.16
CA GLY A 302 -13.93 -11.13 16.50
C GLY A 302 -12.84 -10.80 17.52
N VAL A 303 -11.94 -9.88 17.25
CA VAL A 303 -10.83 -9.50 18.14
C VAL A 303 -11.13 -8.24 18.97
N HIS A 304 -12.06 -7.41 18.54
CA HIS A 304 -12.51 -6.21 19.23
C HIS A 304 -14.02 -5.98 19.00
N TYR A 305 -14.57 -5.06 19.73
CA TYR A 305 -15.87 -4.46 19.49
C TYR A 305 -15.67 -3.14 18.76
N GLU A 306 -16.45 -2.94 17.70
CA GLU A 306 -16.61 -1.68 17.01
C GLU A 306 -17.86 -1.01 17.55
N MET A 307 -17.70 0.19 18.08
CA MET A 307 -18.79 0.96 18.70
C MET A 307 -18.87 2.34 18.06
N GLU A 308 -20.09 2.84 17.91
CA GLU A 308 -20.33 4.25 17.66
C GLU A 308 -20.85 4.91 18.93
N VAL A 309 -20.24 6.01 19.31
CA VAL A 309 -20.62 6.82 20.48
C VAL A 309 -21.07 8.19 20.00
N GLU A 310 -22.35 8.50 20.18
CA GLU A 310 -22.91 9.82 19.87
C GLU A 310 -22.47 10.84 20.94
N ALA A 311 -21.65 11.81 20.52
CA ALA A 311 -21.14 12.86 21.38
C ALA A 311 -20.74 14.09 20.56
N LEU A 312 -20.87 15.30 21.12
CA LEU A 312 -20.50 16.55 20.48
C LEU A 312 -21.15 16.76 19.10
N GLY A 313 -22.37 16.23 18.92
CA GLY A 313 -23.14 16.38 17.68
C GLY A 313 -22.73 15.45 16.53
N ARG A 314 -21.92 14.41 16.78
CA ARG A 314 -21.50 13.41 15.80
C ARG A 314 -21.38 12.02 16.40
N ASN A 315 -21.19 11.00 15.55
CA ASN A 315 -20.80 9.66 15.96
C ASN A 315 -19.26 9.56 15.98
N TRP A 316 -18.73 9.01 17.05
CA TRP A 316 -17.32 8.68 17.23
C TRP A 316 -17.16 7.18 17.11
N LEU A 317 -16.28 6.75 16.21
CA LEU A 317 -15.92 5.34 16.03
C LEU A 317 -14.90 4.94 17.09
N VAL A 318 -15.16 3.82 17.78
CA VAL A 318 -14.31 3.30 18.87
C VAL A 318 -14.05 1.81 18.64
N HIS A 319 -12.79 1.40 18.64
CA HIS A 319 -12.39 0.01 18.66
C HIS A 319 -11.85 -0.36 20.03
N SER A 320 -12.50 -1.31 20.71
CA SER A 320 -12.09 -1.69 22.07
C SER A 320 -12.31 -3.18 22.33
N THR A 321 -11.44 -3.78 23.14
CA THR A 321 -11.66 -5.14 23.68
C THR A 321 -12.69 -5.17 24.79
N GLN A 322 -13.04 -4.01 25.36
CA GLN A 322 -14.15 -3.83 26.30
C GLN A 322 -15.37 -3.35 25.54
N MET A 323 -16.55 -3.76 25.95
CA MET A 323 -17.80 -3.31 25.35
C MET A 323 -18.59 -2.45 26.34
N ALA A 324 -19.37 -1.53 25.78
CA ALA A 324 -20.47 -0.87 26.47
C ALA A 324 -21.78 -1.11 25.67
N PRO A 325 -22.90 -1.50 26.32
CA PRO A 325 -24.13 -1.80 25.62
C PRO A 325 -24.76 -0.55 24.98
N VAL A 326 -25.49 -0.75 23.88
CA VAL A 326 -26.23 0.33 23.23
C VAL A 326 -27.19 1.01 24.23
N GLY A 327 -27.11 2.32 24.30
CA GLY A 327 -27.90 3.15 25.19
C GLY A 327 -27.16 3.56 26.47
N GLU A 328 -26.01 2.98 26.78
CA GLU A 328 -25.18 3.33 27.94
C GLU A 328 -24.46 4.67 27.72
N GLU A 329 -24.36 5.49 28.76
CA GLU A 329 -23.51 6.69 28.79
C GLU A 329 -22.07 6.28 29.14
N VAL A 330 -21.12 6.74 28.33
CA VAL A 330 -19.69 6.46 28.48
C VAL A 330 -18.86 7.72 28.37
N GLY A 331 -17.67 7.70 28.97
CA GLY A 331 -16.62 8.66 28.72
C GLY A 331 -15.67 8.14 27.65
N LEU A 332 -15.19 9.01 26.76
CA LEU A 332 -14.10 8.74 25.84
C LEU A 332 -12.91 9.58 26.25
N PHE A 333 -11.79 8.93 26.46
CA PHE A 333 -10.51 9.57 26.72
C PHE A 333 -9.56 9.33 25.56
N VAL A 334 -8.85 10.37 25.13
CA VAL A 334 -7.81 10.30 24.10
C VAL A 334 -6.53 10.90 24.67
N ASP A 335 -5.44 10.18 24.57
CA ASP A 335 -4.12 10.72 24.92
C ASP A 335 -3.76 11.88 23.97
N PRO A 336 -3.23 13.01 24.49
CA PRO A 336 -2.78 14.11 23.64
C PRO A 336 -1.79 13.73 22.53
N PHE A 337 -1.04 12.65 22.70
CA PHE A 337 -0.12 12.11 21.69
C PHE A 337 -0.86 11.49 20.49
N ASN A 338 -2.07 10.96 20.72
CA ASN A 338 -2.87 10.27 19.71
C ASN A 338 -3.84 11.20 18.96
N ILE A 339 -3.76 12.51 19.19
CA ILE A 339 -4.50 13.53 18.44
C ILE A 339 -3.57 14.07 17.37
N GLN A 340 -3.67 13.56 16.13
CA GLN A 340 -2.81 13.95 15.01
C GLN A 340 -3.39 15.16 14.28
N ILE A 341 -2.61 16.23 14.16
CA ILE A 341 -3.01 17.46 13.49
C ILE A 341 -2.47 17.48 12.06
N MET A 342 -3.34 17.73 11.09
CA MET A 342 -3.01 17.80 9.68
C MET A 342 -3.36 19.18 9.13
N LYS A 343 -2.65 19.61 8.10
CA LYS A 343 -3.02 20.80 7.34
C LYS A 343 -4.28 20.54 6.52
N LYS A 344 -5.07 21.58 6.30
CA LYS A 344 -6.17 21.52 5.33
C LYS A 344 -5.63 21.22 3.93
N PRO A 345 -6.40 20.50 3.07
CA PRO A 345 -5.99 20.16 1.72
C PRO A 345 -5.58 21.40 0.93
N GLU A 346 -4.45 21.33 0.22
CA GLU A 346 -3.98 22.40 -0.67
C GLU A 346 -4.48 22.20 -2.11
N ASN A 347 -4.92 20.98 -2.47
CA ASN A 347 -5.37 20.64 -3.81
C ASN A 347 -6.41 19.50 -3.79
N ALA A 348 -7.13 19.31 -4.91
CA ALA A 348 -8.18 18.30 -5.05
C ALA A 348 -7.71 16.84 -4.92
N ALA A 349 -6.39 16.57 -4.93
CA ALA A 349 -5.87 15.24 -4.72
C ALA A 349 -5.78 14.87 -3.23
N GLU A 350 -5.79 15.85 -2.36
CA GLU A 350 -5.76 15.73 -0.90
C GLU A 350 -7.16 15.80 -0.27
N GLU A 351 -8.18 16.24 -1.06
CA GLU A 351 -9.55 16.35 -0.59
C GLU A 351 -10.17 14.96 -0.35
N VAL A 352 -10.80 14.83 0.80
CA VAL A 352 -11.76 13.76 1.12
C VAL A 352 -13.15 14.32 0.90
N LEU A 353 -14.00 13.60 0.17
CA LEU A 353 -15.41 13.89 0.13
C LEU A 353 -15.98 13.46 1.49
N HIS A 354 -16.22 14.42 2.38
CA HIS A 354 -16.98 14.14 3.60
C HIS A 354 -18.39 13.71 3.20
N GLU A 355 -18.85 12.54 3.64
CA GLU A 355 -20.20 12.03 3.36
C GLU A 355 -21.32 12.86 4.03
N ASP A 356 -20.98 13.95 4.70
CA ASP A 356 -21.89 14.82 5.48
C ASP A 356 -22.20 16.17 4.79
N GLU A 357 -22.01 16.31 3.46
CA GLU A 357 -22.52 17.46 2.69
C GLU A 357 -23.62 17.10 1.69
#